data_c90e387e8c84b5d40198d7b393795584
#
_entry.id   c90e387e8c84b5d40198d7b393795584
#
_cell.length_a   1.000
_cell.length_b   1.000
_cell.length_c   1.000
_cell.angle_alpha   90.00
_cell.angle_beta   90.00
_cell.angle_gamma   90.00
#
_symmetry.space_group_name_H-M   'P 1'
#
loop_
_entity.id
_entity.type
_entity.pdbx_description
1 polymer ?
#
loop_
_entity_poly.entity_id
_entity_poly.type
_entity_poly.pdbx_seq_one_letter_code
_entity_poly.pdbx_strand_id
1 'polypeptide(L)'
;MNYESRAIALLNHKYGEGAVIAKVFTEKYGLKSFSIKRNKSKKSKNKILLLDKMSLLTINAKNNSKKEIQYLSEINLAYAYQNTSLKNKLIRLFISEVLSKALIDSEKNINLFQFIWNTNTQIDKLENVDNNFCIIFLIQLSEFLGISPSIENNELPYFNLNTANFTNIKNKNEEIIEGEMLDYFKRLIIKEKVSIAYHKRQELIKILFRYYSIHHINLLNIKSYDVIESLA
;
A
#
# COMPACT_ATOMS: atom_id res chain seq x y z
N MET A 1 27.66 -0.81 7.02
CA MET A 1 27.93 0.32 6.11
C MET A 1 26.89 1.40 6.37
N ASN A 2 27.29 2.67 6.49
CA ASN A 2 26.34 3.79 6.59
C ASN A 2 25.80 4.12 5.21
N TYR A 3 24.53 4.53 5.12
CA TYR A 3 23.90 4.89 3.86
C TYR A 3 22.85 5.99 4.06
N GLU A 4 22.65 6.77 3.00
CA GLU A 4 21.55 7.69 2.85
C GLU A 4 20.55 7.13 1.84
N SER A 5 19.23 7.27 2.11
CA SER A 5 18.18 6.80 1.23
C SER A 5 16.91 7.62 1.38
N ARG A 6 16.14 7.77 0.29
CA ARG A 6 14.72 8.08 0.41
C ARG A 6 14.01 6.92 1.09
N ALA A 7 12.96 7.24 1.81
CA ALA A 7 12.23 6.26 2.61
C ALA A 7 10.77 6.67 2.80
N ILE A 8 9.90 5.68 2.99
CA ILE A 8 8.46 5.84 3.25
C ILE A 8 8.15 5.15 4.57
N ALA A 9 7.66 5.89 5.56
CA ALA A 9 7.24 5.33 6.83
C ALA A 9 5.92 4.57 6.65
N LEU A 10 5.88 3.28 7.03
CA LEU A 10 4.66 2.48 6.89
C LEU A 10 3.95 2.30 8.23
N LEU A 11 4.68 1.90 9.25
CA LEU A 11 4.09 1.55 10.53
C LEU A 11 5.08 1.91 11.65
N ASN A 12 4.58 2.41 12.76
CA ASN A 12 5.34 2.51 13.98
C ASN A 12 4.53 1.97 15.17
N HIS A 13 5.21 1.37 16.13
CA HIS A 13 4.60 0.89 17.35
C HIS A 13 5.55 1.04 18.54
N LYS A 14 4.99 1.24 19.72
CA LYS A 14 5.76 1.28 20.95
C LYS A 14 6.34 -0.10 21.22
N TYR A 15 7.62 -0.13 21.61
CA TYR A 15 8.32 -1.34 22.01
C TYR A 15 8.87 -1.15 23.41
N GLY A 16 8.20 -1.74 24.39
CA GLY A 16 8.46 -1.48 25.80
C GLY A 16 8.28 0.00 26.17
N GLU A 17 8.91 0.45 27.23
CA GLU A 17 8.80 1.85 27.71
C GLU A 17 9.79 2.79 27.01
N GLY A 18 10.89 2.27 26.49
CA GLY A 18 12.05 3.04 26.06
C GLY A 18 12.26 3.15 24.55
N ALA A 19 11.44 2.53 23.68
CA ALA A 19 11.67 2.53 22.25
C ALA A 19 10.38 2.58 21.42
N VAL A 20 10.54 2.99 20.17
CA VAL A 20 9.56 2.83 19.08
C VAL A 20 10.24 2.03 17.97
N ILE A 21 9.58 1.01 17.46
CA ILE A 21 10.01 0.31 16.25
C ILE A 21 9.17 0.83 15.09
N ALA A 22 9.86 1.27 14.03
CA ALA A 22 9.25 1.73 12.81
C ALA A 22 9.60 0.80 11.64
N LYS A 23 8.59 0.34 10.89
CA LYS A 23 8.76 -0.29 9.59
C LYS A 23 8.80 0.80 8.53
N VAL A 24 9.88 0.84 7.75
CA VAL A 24 10.15 1.87 6.76
C VAL A 24 10.57 1.20 5.46
N PHE A 25 9.88 1.53 4.38
CA PHE A 25 10.24 1.07 3.04
C PHE A 25 11.30 2.01 2.47
N THR A 26 12.52 1.51 2.28
CA THR A 26 13.66 2.28 1.81
C THR A 26 13.93 2.00 0.34
N GLU A 27 14.30 3.03 -0.42
CA GLU A 27 14.64 2.90 -1.84
C GLU A 27 15.85 1.98 -2.08
N LYS A 28 16.85 2.04 -1.17
CA LYS A 28 18.11 1.30 -1.33
C LYS A 28 18.06 -0.15 -0.86
N TYR A 29 17.28 -0.45 0.17
CA TYR A 29 17.34 -1.76 0.84
C TYR A 29 15.96 -2.39 1.10
N GLY A 30 14.89 -1.90 0.46
CA GLY A 30 13.54 -2.42 0.67
C GLY A 30 12.99 -2.15 2.07
N LEU A 31 12.16 -3.04 2.56
CA LEU A 31 11.56 -2.90 3.89
C LEU A 31 12.59 -3.13 5.00
N LYS A 32 12.69 -2.20 5.94
CA LYS A 32 13.57 -2.29 7.11
C LYS A 32 12.84 -1.86 8.38
N SER A 33 13.18 -2.52 9.48
CA SER A 33 12.74 -2.14 10.82
C SER A 33 13.81 -1.31 11.51
N PHE A 34 13.42 -0.17 12.09
CA PHE A 34 14.32 0.73 12.80
C PHE A 34 13.88 0.91 14.24
N SER A 35 14.83 0.83 15.19
CA SER A 35 14.61 1.18 16.57
C SER A 35 14.98 2.63 16.85
N ILE A 36 14.05 3.39 17.40
CA ILE A 36 14.25 4.76 17.85
C ILE A 36 14.06 4.83 19.37
N LYS A 37 15.10 5.26 20.09
CA LYS A 37 15.00 5.47 21.54
C LYS A 37 13.94 6.54 21.84
N ARG A 38 13.00 6.19 22.71
CA ARG A 38 11.99 7.10 23.24
C ARG A 38 12.49 7.73 24.53
N ASN A 39 12.95 8.96 24.46
CA ASN A 39 13.36 9.76 25.62
C ASN A 39 12.65 11.12 25.61
N LYS A 40 12.80 11.89 26.71
CA LYS A 40 12.15 13.19 26.84
C LYS A 40 12.76 14.29 25.95
N SER A 41 13.88 14.02 25.25
CA SER A 41 14.56 15.01 24.43
C SER A 41 13.71 15.43 23.24
N LYS A 42 13.77 16.72 22.85
CA LYS A 42 13.10 17.28 21.68
C LYS A 42 13.48 16.53 20.40
N LYS A 43 14.75 16.14 20.28
CA LYS A 43 15.29 15.39 19.12
C LYS A 43 14.62 14.03 18.95
N SER A 44 14.42 13.27 20.04
CA SER A 44 13.74 11.97 20.00
C SER A 44 12.26 12.10 19.66
N LYS A 45 11.56 13.05 20.26
CA LYS A 45 10.15 13.32 19.96
C LYS A 45 9.96 13.69 18.48
N ASN A 46 10.80 14.57 17.94
CA ASN A 46 10.73 14.97 16.53
C ASN A 46 10.97 13.80 15.59
N LYS A 47 11.94 12.92 15.88
CA LYS A 47 12.18 11.72 15.06
C LYS A 47 10.94 10.80 15.02
N ILE A 48 10.27 10.60 16.15
CA ILE A 48 9.07 9.76 16.22
C ILE A 48 7.90 10.39 15.46
N LEU A 49 7.72 11.71 15.55
CA LEU A 49 6.68 12.43 14.81
C LEU A 49 6.88 12.34 13.29
N LEU A 50 8.13 12.38 12.81
CA LEU A 50 8.43 12.24 11.39
C LEU A 50 8.15 10.83 10.86
N LEU A 51 8.04 9.82 11.70
CA LEU A 51 7.70 8.44 11.34
C LEU A 51 6.20 8.17 11.31
N ASP A 52 5.39 9.21 11.11
CA ASP A 52 3.97 9.01 10.88
C ASP A 52 3.71 8.28 9.55
N LYS A 53 2.57 7.57 9.49
CA LYS A 53 2.21 6.72 8.36
C LYS A 53 2.25 7.49 7.04
N MET A 54 2.92 6.90 6.06
CA MET A 54 3.15 7.45 4.72
C MET A 54 3.98 8.73 4.66
N SER A 55 4.67 9.13 5.74
CA SER A 55 5.67 10.21 5.66
C SER A 55 6.75 9.87 4.66
N LEU A 56 7.04 10.82 3.75
CA LEU A 56 8.09 10.72 2.75
C LEU A 56 9.36 11.37 3.29
N LEU A 57 10.40 10.58 3.44
CA LEU A 57 11.57 10.88 4.27
C LEU A 57 12.88 10.74 3.49
N THR A 58 13.91 11.44 3.95
CA THR A 58 15.32 11.11 3.73
C THR A 58 15.90 10.62 5.05
N ILE A 59 16.57 9.48 5.02
CA ILE A 59 17.15 8.85 6.20
C ILE A 59 18.64 8.59 6.03
N ASN A 60 19.39 8.75 7.15
CA ASN A 60 20.74 8.22 7.30
C ASN A 60 20.68 7.04 8.29
N ALA A 61 21.10 5.87 7.83
CA ALA A 61 21.02 4.65 8.60
C ALA A 61 22.25 3.76 8.41
N LYS A 62 22.42 2.79 9.31
CA LYS A 62 23.47 1.78 9.20
C LYS A 62 22.86 0.47 8.77
N ASN A 63 23.24 -0.03 7.59
CA ASN A 63 22.83 -1.38 7.18
C ASN A 63 23.73 -2.42 7.84
N ASN A 64 23.08 -3.35 8.55
CA ASN A 64 23.72 -4.50 9.16
C ASN A 64 22.88 -5.76 8.85
N SER A 65 23.31 -6.57 7.90
CA SER A 65 22.62 -7.77 7.45
C SER A 65 22.39 -8.84 8.55
N LYS A 66 23.17 -8.76 9.65
CA LYS A 66 23.04 -9.68 10.78
C LYS A 66 21.95 -9.27 11.77
N LYS A 67 21.32 -8.11 11.60
CA LYS A 67 20.31 -7.58 12.54
C LYS A 67 19.02 -7.28 11.80
N GLU A 68 17.91 -7.82 12.29
CA GLU A 68 16.57 -7.49 11.80
C GLU A 68 16.19 -6.03 12.07
N ILE A 69 16.53 -5.55 13.28
CA ILE A 69 16.26 -4.17 13.70
C ILE A 69 17.51 -3.33 13.53
N GLN A 70 17.43 -2.34 12.69
CA GLN A 70 18.53 -1.43 12.31
C GLN A 70 18.57 -0.19 13.23
N TYR A 71 19.66 0.57 13.12
CA TYR A 71 19.80 1.86 13.78
C TYR A 71 19.61 3.01 12.79
N LEU A 72 18.73 3.96 13.15
CA LEU A 72 18.43 5.16 12.40
C LEU A 72 19.17 6.35 13.03
N SER A 73 20.20 6.87 12.35
CA SER A 73 20.98 8.00 12.86
C SER A 73 20.28 9.33 12.64
N GLU A 74 19.77 9.57 11.42
CA GLU A 74 19.10 10.81 11.07
C GLU A 74 17.83 10.53 10.25
N ILE A 75 16.90 11.47 10.35
CA ILE A 75 15.64 11.44 9.63
C ILE A 75 15.20 12.87 9.36
N ASN A 76 14.89 13.16 8.11
CA ASN A 76 14.38 14.43 7.65
C ASN A 76 13.14 14.21 6.78
N LEU A 77 12.25 15.21 6.77
CA LEU A 77 11.12 15.22 5.86
C LEU A 77 11.62 15.52 4.45
N ALA A 78 11.37 14.62 3.51
CA ALA A 78 11.73 14.83 2.10
C ALA A 78 10.61 15.50 1.31
N TYR A 79 9.36 15.34 1.76
CA TYR A 79 8.20 15.96 1.14
C TYR A 79 7.18 16.33 2.22
N ALA A 80 6.77 17.61 2.27
CA ALA A 80 5.73 18.11 3.17
C ALA A 80 4.38 18.13 2.44
N TYR A 81 3.44 17.32 2.90
CA TYR A 81 2.08 17.31 2.34
C TYR A 81 1.37 18.65 2.53
N GLN A 82 0.80 19.17 1.44
CA GLN A 82 0.03 20.42 1.42
C GLN A 82 -1.47 20.14 1.64
N ASN A 83 -1.97 19.06 1.04
CA ASN A 83 -3.37 18.67 1.19
C ASN A 83 -3.56 17.87 2.48
N THR A 84 -4.16 18.51 3.48
CA THR A 84 -4.44 17.94 4.80
C THR A 84 -5.88 17.48 4.96
N SER A 85 -6.65 17.36 3.86
CA SER A 85 -8.04 16.90 3.89
C SER A 85 -8.16 15.52 4.57
N LEU A 86 -9.31 15.28 5.20
CA LEU A 86 -9.57 14.01 5.86
C LEU A 86 -9.53 12.85 4.88
N LYS A 87 -10.10 13.01 3.67
CA LYS A 87 -10.07 11.98 2.61
C LYS A 87 -8.64 11.58 2.26
N ASN A 88 -7.73 12.55 2.03
CA ASN A 88 -6.34 12.26 1.69
C ASN A 88 -5.58 11.57 2.82
N LYS A 89 -5.84 11.95 4.07
CA LYS A 89 -5.26 11.27 5.25
C LYS A 89 -5.71 9.82 5.35
N LEU A 90 -6.99 9.55 5.11
CA LEU A 90 -7.55 8.19 5.14
C LEU A 90 -7.03 7.33 3.99
N ILE A 91 -6.89 7.89 2.78
CA ILE A 91 -6.28 7.19 1.65
C ILE A 91 -4.83 6.81 1.97
N ARG A 92 -4.03 7.73 2.55
CA ARG A 92 -2.66 7.41 2.99
C ARG A 92 -2.66 6.32 4.08
N LEU A 93 -3.61 6.34 4.99
CA LEU A 93 -3.78 5.29 5.99
C LEU A 93 -4.07 3.94 5.33
N PHE A 94 -4.97 3.90 4.35
CA PHE A 94 -5.27 2.71 3.55
C PHE A 94 -4.02 2.16 2.86
N ILE A 95 -3.29 3.01 2.13
CA ILE A 95 -2.03 2.63 1.47
C ILE A 95 -1.04 2.04 2.50
N SER A 96 -0.87 2.70 3.65
CA SER A 96 0.00 2.22 4.73
C SER A 96 -0.40 0.85 5.26
N GLU A 97 -1.70 0.61 5.49
CA GLU A 97 -2.20 -0.69 5.95
C GLU A 97 -1.96 -1.79 4.92
N VAL A 98 -2.29 -1.53 3.65
CA VAL A 98 -2.05 -2.47 2.54
C VAL A 98 -0.57 -2.81 2.44
N LEU A 99 0.31 -1.81 2.35
CA LEU A 99 1.74 -2.01 2.20
C LEU A 99 2.38 -2.72 3.40
N SER A 100 1.91 -2.42 4.62
CA SER A 100 2.41 -3.09 5.83
C SER A 100 2.16 -4.60 5.84
N LYS A 101 1.13 -5.06 5.10
CA LYS A 101 0.76 -6.47 4.95
C LYS A 101 1.36 -7.09 3.68
N ALA A 102 1.45 -6.32 2.59
CA ALA A 102 1.95 -6.80 1.31
C ALA A 102 3.47 -6.89 1.24
N LEU A 103 4.20 -6.02 1.98
CA LEU A 103 5.66 -5.92 1.90
C LEU A 103 6.37 -6.67 3.05
N ILE A 104 5.85 -7.81 3.49
CA ILE A 104 6.54 -8.63 4.49
C ILE A 104 7.84 -9.15 3.86
N ASP A 105 8.98 -8.82 4.49
CA ASP A 105 10.32 -9.23 4.05
C ASP A 105 10.70 -8.81 2.62
N SER A 106 10.12 -7.70 2.13
CA SER A 106 10.39 -7.27 0.78
C SER A 106 11.82 -6.77 0.59
N GLU A 107 12.46 -7.33 -0.43
CA GLU A 107 13.76 -6.89 -0.92
C GLU A 107 13.66 -5.52 -1.61
N LYS A 108 14.81 -5.01 -2.03
CA LYS A 108 14.90 -3.78 -2.81
C LYS A 108 14.09 -3.91 -4.11
N ASN A 109 13.11 -3.01 -4.28
CA ASN A 109 12.34 -2.85 -5.51
C ASN A 109 12.18 -1.35 -5.80
N ILE A 110 13.02 -0.82 -6.69
CA ILE A 110 13.06 0.61 -7.03
C ILE A 110 11.75 1.04 -7.71
N ASN A 111 11.22 0.21 -8.61
CA ASN A 111 10.00 0.55 -9.35
C ASN A 111 8.79 0.63 -8.41
N LEU A 112 8.65 -0.33 -7.50
CA LEU A 112 7.62 -0.30 -6.47
C LEU A 112 7.79 0.92 -5.55
N PHE A 113 9.03 1.23 -5.13
CA PHE A 113 9.30 2.41 -4.31
C PHE A 113 8.86 3.69 -5.02
N GLN A 114 9.23 3.87 -6.29
CA GLN A 114 8.85 5.03 -7.09
C GLN A 114 7.34 5.11 -7.31
N PHE A 115 6.68 3.98 -7.59
CA PHE A 115 5.23 3.91 -7.70
C PHE A 115 4.55 4.44 -6.43
N ILE A 116 4.93 3.95 -5.25
CA ILE A 116 4.35 4.37 -3.97
C ILE A 116 4.66 5.84 -3.69
N TRP A 117 5.89 6.28 -3.92
CA TRP A 117 6.32 7.67 -3.74
C TRP A 117 5.50 8.62 -4.61
N ASN A 118 5.42 8.34 -5.91
CA ASN A 118 4.70 9.15 -6.88
C ASN A 118 3.19 9.17 -6.59
N THR A 119 2.60 8.04 -6.25
CA THR A 119 1.19 7.95 -5.85
C THR A 119 0.88 8.92 -4.72
N ASN A 120 1.71 8.95 -3.66
CA ASN A 120 1.48 9.84 -2.51
C ASN A 120 1.64 11.32 -2.86
N THR A 121 2.65 11.68 -3.67
CA THR A 121 2.85 13.06 -4.11
C THR A 121 1.79 13.52 -5.11
N GLN A 122 1.23 12.62 -5.92
CA GLN A 122 0.13 12.92 -6.83
C GLN A 122 -1.19 13.16 -6.07
N ILE A 123 -1.54 12.28 -5.14
CA ILE A 123 -2.74 12.46 -4.28
C ILE A 123 -2.70 13.82 -3.58
N ASP A 124 -1.53 14.26 -3.14
CA ASP A 124 -1.38 15.53 -2.42
C ASP A 124 -1.72 16.75 -3.28
N LYS A 125 -1.55 16.65 -4.59
CA LYS A 125 -1.81 17.73 -5.56
C LYS A 125 -3.27 17.76 -6.05
N LEU A 126 -4.05 16.71 -5.79
CA LEU A 126 -5.43 16.62 -6.25
C LEU A 126 -6.37 17.26 -5.24
N GLU A 127 -7.27 18.12 -5.71
CA GLU A 127 -8.39 18.63 -4.91
C GLU A 127 -9.35 17.50 -4.53
N ASN A 128 -9.66 16.65 -5.52
CA ASN A 128 -10.56 15.52 -5.36
C ASN A 128 -9.91 14.24 -5.88
N VAL A 129 -9.74 13.26 -5.02
CA VAL A 129 -9.27 11.93 -5.42
C VAL A 129 -10.46 11.11 -5.90
N ASP A 130 -10.27 10.36 -7.00
CA ASP A 130 -11.26 9.45 -7.57
C ASP A 130 -11.80 8.48 -6.49
N ASN A 131 -13.11 8.24 -6.50
CA ASN A 131 -13.74 7.33 -5.54
C ASN A 131 -13.31 5.87 -5.75
N ASN A 132 -12.85 5.50 -6.96
CA ASN A 132 -12.30 4.17 -7.24
C ASN A 132 -10.81 4.05 -6.89
N PHE A 133 -10.20 5.09 -6.32
CA PHE A 133 -8.75 5.14 -6.09
C PHE A 133 -8.20 3.91 -5.37
N CYS A 134 -8.87 3.46 -4.31
CA CYS A 134 -8.42 2.30 -3.53
C CYS A 134 -8.39 1.01 -4.37
N ILE A 135 -9.39 0.82 -5.24
CA ILE A 135 -9.48 -0.31 -6.15
C ILE A 135 -8.37 -0.23 -7.21
N ILE A 136 -8.21 0.94 -7.84
CA ILE A 136 -7.18 1.19 -8.84
C ILE A 136 -5.78 0.98 -8.26
N PHE A 137 -5.55 1.48 -7.04
CA PHE A 137 -4.29 1.30 -6.33
C PHE A 137 -3.95 -0.19 -6.11
N LEU A 138 -4.93 -1.01 -5.69
CA LEU A 138 -4.71 -2.45 -5.52
C LEU A 138 -4.41 -3.14 -6.85
N ILE A 139 -5.15 -2.83 -7.92
CA ILE A 139 -4.89 -3.39 -9.25
C ILE A 139 -3.46 -3.03 -9.71
N GLN A 140 -3.03 -1.78 -9.57
CA GLN A 140 -1.68 -1.36 -9.95
C GLN A 140 -0.60 -1.97 -9.04
N LEU A 141 -0.86 -2.07 -7.73
CA LEU A 141 0.09 -2.67 -6.80
C LEU A 141 0.33 -4.15 -7.11
N SER A 142 -0.69 -4.89 -7.59
CA SER A 142 -0.58 -6.31 -7.95
C SER A 142 0.48 -6.56 -9.03
N GLU A 143 0.69 -5.60 -9.95
CA GLU A 143 1.74 -5.67 -10.98
C GLU A 143 3.15 -5.77 -10.36
N PHE A 144 3.41 -4.98 -9.30
CA PHE A 144 4.71 -4.98 -8.60
C PHE A 144 4.91 -6.18 -7.68
N LEU A 145 3.83 -6.86 -7.31
CA LEU A 145 3.85 -8.03 -6.43
C LEU A 145 3.86 -9.35 -7.20
N GLY A 146 3.85 -9.30 -8.54
CA GLY A 146 3.87 -10.49 -9.39
C GLY A 146 2.56 -11.28 -9.42
N ILE A 147 1.46 -10.64 -9.05
CA ILE A 147 0.11 -11.22 -9.06
C ILE A 147 -0.84 -10.41 -9.94
N SER A 148 -0.34 -9.82 -11.02
CA SER A 148 -1.16 -8.99 -11.92
C SER A 148 -2.26 -9.81 -12.59
N PRO A 149 -3.52 -9.31 -12.62
CA PRO A 149 -4.54 -9.87 -13.47
C PRO A 149 -4.11 -9.85 -14.94
N SER A 150 -4.30 -10.97 -15.65
CA SER A 150 -4.11 -11.00 -17.09
C SER A 150 -5.11 -10.08 -17.79
N ILE A 151 -4.68 -9.47 -18.90
CA ILE A 151 -5.56 -8.73 -19.81
C ILE A 151 -5.91 -9.53 -21.08
N GLU A 152 -5.27 -10.69 -21.24
CA GLU A 152 -5.51 -11.59 -22.37
C GLU A 152 -6.88 -12.25 -22.27
N ASN A 153 -7.54 -12.46 -23.40
CA ASN A 153 -8.87 -13.10 -23.50
C ASN A 153 -9.95 -12.41 -22.66
N ASN A 154 -9.87 -11.09 -22.53
CA ASN A 154 -10.78 -10.33 -21.66
C ASN A 154 -12.23 -10.30 -22.17
N GLU A 155 -12.51 -10.82 -23.38
CA GLU A 155 -13.86 -11.05 -23.91
C GLU A 155 -14.59 -12.20 -23.21
N LEU A 156 -13.85 -13.12 -22.55
CA LEU A 156 -14.42 -14.29 -21.87
C LEU A 156 -15.32 -13.90 -20.69
N PRO A 157 -16.35 -14.73 -20.37
CA PRO A 157 -17.42 -14.37 -19.44
C PRO A 157 -17.04 -14.45 -17.95
N TYR A 158 -15.90 -15.03 -17.61
CA TYR A 158 -15.44 -15.21 -16.24
C TYR A 158 -13.99 -14.75 -16.08
N PHE A 159 -13.66 -14.26 -14.87
CA PHE A 159 -12.28 -14.10 -14.43
C PHE A 159 -12.02 -14.99 -13.22
N ASN A 160 -11.03 -15.86 -13.32
CA ASN A 160 -10.67 -16.80 -12.28
C ASN A 160 -9.64 -16.16 -11.33
N LEU A 161 -10.01 -15.98 -10.06
CA LEU A 161 -9.15 -15.36 -9.06
C LEU A 161 -7.91 -16.20 -8.72
N ASN A 162 -8.02 -17.55 -8.83
CA ASN A 162 -6.92 -18.46 -8.48
C ASN A 162 -5.80 -18.45 -9.52
N THR A 163 -6.16 -18.34 -10.79
CA THR A 163 -5.21 -18.36 -11.92
C THR A 163 -4.87 -16.99 -12.46
N ALA A 164 -5.57 -15.94 -11.99
CA ALA A 164 -5.44 -14.57 -12.47
C ALA A 164 -5.72 -14.40 -13.98
N ASN A 165 -6.56 -15.25 -14.58
CA ASN A 165 -6.85 -15.28 -16.01
C ASN A 165 -8.35 -15.26 -16.30
N PHE A 166 -8.71 -14.76 -17.50
CA PHE A 166 -10.06 -14.92 -18.03
C PHE A 166 -10.29 -16.36 -18.51
N THR A 167 -11.53 -16.84 -18.37
CA THR A 167 -11.91 -18.22 -18.71
C THR A 167 -13.38 -18.31 -19.13
N ASN A 168 -13.73 -19.33 -19.89
CA ASN A 168 -15.09 -19.73 -20.20
C ASN A 168 -15.61 -20.89 -19.33
N ILE A 169 -14.76 -21.40 -18.41
CA ILE A 169 -15.06 -22.53 -17.53
C ILE A 169 -15.27 -22.03 -16.11
N LYS A 170 -16.34 -22.50 -15.46
CA LYS A 170 -16.62 -22.23 -14.07
C LYS A 170 -16.52 -23.51 -13.26
N ASN A 171 -15.39 -23.68 -12.58
CA ASN A 171 -15.16 -24.82 -11.70
C ASN A 171 -15.73 -24.56 -10.30
N LYS A 172 -16.33 -25.58 -9.66
CA LYS A 172 -16.97 -25.45 -8.34
C LYS A 172 -16.03 -25.02 -7.20
N ASN A 173 -14.73 -25.32 -7.33
CA ASN A 173 -13.72 -25.06 -6.30
C ASN A 173 -12.90 -23.78 -6.55
N GLU A 174 -13.23 -23.00 -7.60
CA GLU A 174 -12.52 -21.79 -7.98
C GLU A 174 -13.38 -20.55 -7.74
N GLU A 175 -12.73 -19.48 -7.34
CA GLU A 175 -13.40 -18.20 -7.12
C GLU A 175 -13.39 -17.40 -8.42
N ILE A 176 -14.58 -16.98 -8.85
CA ILE A 176 -14.83 -16.39 -10.17
C ILE A 176 -15.46 -15.00 -9.98
N ILE A 177 -15.01 -14.04 -10.79
CA ILE A 177 -15.73 -12.79 -11.03
C ILE A 177 -16.56 -12.97 -12.30
N GLU A 178 -17.84 -12.59 -12.25
CA GLU A 178 -18.79 -12.67 -13.37
C GLU A 178 -19.76 -11.48 -13.39
N GLY A 179 -20.49 -11.32 -14.51
CA GLY A 179 -21.54 -10.30 -14.66
C GLY A 179 -21.05 -8.88 -14.50
N GLU A 180 -21.83 -8.01 -13.88
CA GLU A 180 -21.56 -6.59 -13.71
C GLU A 180 -20.23 -6.31 -13.00
N MET A 181 -19.85 -7.13 -12.01
CA MET A 181 -18.57 -7.00 -11.32
C MET A 181 -17.38 -7.25 -12.25
N LEU A 182 -17.53 -8.21 -13.17
CA LEU A 182 -16.53 -8.48 -14.19
C LEU A 182 -16.38 -7.30 -15.16
N ASP A 183 -17.46 -6.67 -15.55
CA ASP A 183 -17.43 -5.50 -16.45
C ASP A 183 -16.70 -4.32 -15.80
N TYR A 184 -16.98 -4.03 -14.53
CA TYR A 184 -16.21 -3.03 -13.79
C TYR A 184 -14.74 -3.40 -13.68
N PHE A 185 -14.43 -4.65 -13.34
CA PHE A 185 -13.07 -5.13 -13.19
C PHE A 185 -12.29 -5.04 -14.52
N LYS A 186 -12.86 -5.50 -15.64
CA LYS A 186 -12.28 -5.39 -17.00
C LYS A 186 -11.90 -3.95 -17.33
N ARG A 187 -12.81 -3.01 -17.13
CA ARG A 187 -12.59 -1.59 -17.42
C ARG A 187 -11.48 -0.99 -16.56
N LEU A 188 -11.40 -1.36 -15.30
CA LEU A 188 -10.37 -0.85 -14.39
C LEU A 188 -8.97 -1.40 -14.68
N ILE A 189 -8.84 -2.68 -15.05
CA ILE A 189 -7.52 -3.26 -15.40
C ILE A 189 -6.94 -2.66 -16.69
N ILE A 190 -7.78 -2.25 -17.64
CA ILE A 190 -7.34 -1.53 -18.85
C ILE A 190 -7.27 -0.02 -18.64
N LYS A 191 -7.38 0.46 -17.40
CA LYS A 191 -7.27 1.88 -16.98
C LYS A 191 -8.35 2.80 -17.59
N GLU A 192 -9.52 2.24 -17.91
CA GLU A 192 -10.67 3.03 -18.36
C GLU A 192 -11.33 3.75 -17.17
N LYS A 193 -11.77 4.99 -17.40
CA LYS A 193 -12.57 5.72 -16.40
C LYS A 193 -13.99 5.14 -16.34
N VAL A 194 -14.40 4.74 -15.16
CA VAL A 194 -15.74 4.19 -14.91
C VAL A 194 -16.30 4.76 -13.62
N SER A 195 -17.59 5.11 -13.64
CA SER A 195 -18.31 5.48 -12.43
C SER A 195 -18.92 4.21 -11.83
N ILE A 196 -18.55 3.90 -10.59
CA ILE A 196 -19.02 2.70 -9.87
C ILE A 196 -19.82 3.17 -8.65
N ALA A 197 -21.04 2.66 -8.51
CA ALA A 197 -21.88 2.97 -7.35
C ALA A 197 -21.22 2.49 -6.04
N TYR A 198 -21.49 3.18 -4.95
CA TYR A 198 -20.90 2.92 -3.63
C TYR A 198 -20.91 1.44 -3.23
N HIS A 199 -22.08 0.79 -3.24
CA HIS A 199 -22.22 -0.62 -2.84
C HIS A 199 -21.43 -1.58 -3.75
N LYS A 200 -21.29 -1.24 -5.03
CA LYS A 200 -20.50 -2.02 -6.00
C LYS A 200 -19.00 -1.86 -5.79
N ARG A 201 -18.54 -0.66 -5.38
CA ARG A 201 -17.14 -0.46 -4.97
C ARG A 201 -16.80 -1.32 -3.75
N GLN A 202 -17.71 -1.37 -2.76
CA GLN A 202 -17.51 -2.22 -1.58
C GLN A 202 -17.46 -3.72 -1.93
N GLU A 203 -18.26 -4.16 -2.87
CA GLU A 203 -18.22 -5.53 -3.36
C GLU A 203 -16.89 -5.82 -4.08
N LEU A 204 -16.50 -4.95 -5.00
CA LEU A 204 -15.27 -5.12 -5.79
C LEU A 204 -13.99 -5.08 -4.94
N ILE A 205 -13.92 -4.23 -3.92
CA ILE A 205 -12.76 -4.19 -3.03
C ILE A 205 -12.64 -5.47 -2.18
N LYS A 206 -13.77 -6.06 -1.75
CA LYS A 206 -13.77 -7.35 -1.04
C LYS A 206 -13.28 -8.48 -1.94
N ILE A 207 -13.68 -8.46 -3.21
CA ILE A 207 -13.17 -9.39 -4.23
C ILE A 207 -11.65 -9.23 -4.38
N LEU A 208 -11.14 -7.99 -4.47
CA LEU A 208 -9.70 -7.75 -4.54
C LEU A 208 -8.97 -8.18 -3.27
N PHE A 209 -9.50 -7.92 -2.08
CA PHE A 209 -8.90 -8.44 -0.84
C PHE A 209 -8.84 -9.97 -0.84
N ARG A 210 -9.88 -10.61 -1.35
CA ARG A 210 -9.91 -12.07 -1.50
C ARG A 210 -8.89 -12.54 -2.53
N TYR A 211 -8.79 -11.86 -3.68
CA TYR A 211 -7.78 -12.10 -4.70
C TYR A 211 -6.36 -12.08 -4.11
N TYR A 212 -6.01 -11.02 -3.40
CA TYR A 212 -4.72 -10.92 -2.72
C TYR A 212 -4.50 -12.06 -1.72
N SER A 213 -5.53 -12.44 -0.98
CA SER A 213 -5.45 -13.54 0.00
C SER A 213 -5.19 -14.89 -0.66
N ILE A 214 -5.81 -15.17 -1.81
CA ILE A 214 -5.56 -16.36 -2.63
C ILE A 214 -4.10 -16.41 -3.06
N HIS A 215 -3.51 -15.26 -3.41
CA HIS A 215 -2.11 -15.11 -3.77
C HIS A 215 -1.18 -14.86 -2.56
N HIS A 216 -1.55 -15.39 -1.39
CA HIS A 216 -0.75 -15.38 -0.14
C HIS A 216 -0.49 -14.01 0.50
N ILE A 217 -1.23 -12.97 0.13
CA ILE A 217 -1.16 -11.63 0.73
C ILE A 217 -2.46 -11.34 1.48
N ASN A 218 -2.45 -11.45 2.80
CA ASN A 218 -3.66 -11.32 3.61
C ASN A 218 -4.09 -9.85 3.81
N LEU A 219 -5.03 -9.37 3.02
CA LEU A 219 -5.64 -8.04 3.12
C LEU A 219 -7.04 -8.04 3.75
N LEU A 220 -7.54 -9.16 4.25
CA LEU A 220 -8.93 -9.30 4.74
C LEU A 220 -9.30 -8.37 5.92
N ASN A 221 -8.32 -7.81 6.63
CA ASN A 221 -8.53 -6.96 7.80
C ASN A 221 -8.01 -5.51 7.58
N ILE A 222 -8.26 -4.93 6.42
CA ILE A 222 -7.99 -3.51 6.15
C ILE A 222 -9.18 -2.68 6.65
N LYS A 223 -9.00 -1.97 7.74
CA LYS A 223 -10.08 -1.20 8.40
C LYS A 223 -10.27 0.20 7.84
N SER A 224 -9.21 0.80 7.31
CA SER A 224 -9.24 2.17 6.79
C SER A 224 -10.18 2.34 5.60
N TYR A 225 -10.40 1.30 4.82
CA TYR A 225 -11.31 1.35 3.67
C TYR A 225 -12.76 1.62 4.07
N ASP A 226 -13.26 0.95 5.11
CA ASP A 226 -14.62 1.15 5.60
C ASP A 226 -14.87 2.60 6.04
N VAL A 227 -13.85 3.23 6.62
CA VAL A 227 -13.90 4.65 7.04
C VAL A 227 -13.88 5.58 5.83
N ILE A 228 -13.07 5.29 4.80
CA ILE A 228 -13.03 6.10 3.55
C ILE A 228 -14.41 6.13 2.91
N GLU A 229 -15.02 4.98 2.76
CA GLU A 229 -16.31 4.84 2.10
C GLU A 229 -17.46 5.49 2.88
N SER A 230 -17.35 5.58 4.21
CA SER A 230 -18.37 6.27 5.03
C SER A 230 -18.37 7.80 4.85
N LEU A 231 -17.35 8.36 4.19
CA LEU A 231 -17.20 9.80 3.93
C LEU A 231 -17.41 10.18 2.45
N ALA A 232 -17.73 9.21 1.58
CA ALA A 232 -17.84 9.40 0.12
C ALA A 232 -19.23 9.85 -0.33
#